data_b47a347f2596e7ffecda842914f498df
#
_entry.id   b47a347f2596e7ffecda842914f498df
#
_cell.length_a   1.000
_cell.length_b   1.000
_cell.length_c   1.000
_cell.angle_alpha   90.00
_cell.angle_beta   90.00
_cell.angle_gamma   90.00
#
_symmetry.space_group_name_H-M   'P 1'
#
loop_
_entity.id
_entity.type
_entity.pdbx_description
1 polymer ?
#
loop_
_entity_poly.entity_id
_entity_poly.type
_entity_poly.pdbx_seq_one_letter_code
_entity_poly.pdbx_strand_id
1 'polypeptide(L)'
;IFSSANSATGGAGLGIQHAVYLRTLGIDCITMGEAAYYKPDMTEFFPKAGWVLRPANLPEGDPGRSWRVFEKNGKKVAVVMLLGQSGFVRIHADNPFLAIDRLSNFLHRETAYIIVNFHAATTAEKLSMARYTNGKVSAILGSGGKVLTADARILSQKTAAITDLGRTGSMLSVGGFDPEAKVKEFLTGIPTWCREASAQPEAQGSCIHFDDDGSAISIEPFRICGKEVVDEGESDSKKNQG
;
A
#
# COMPACT_ATOMS: atom_id res chain seq x y z
N ILE A 1 -4.81 -11.02 -3.72
CA ILE A 1 -4.95 -9.56 -3.53
C ILE A 1 -3.88 -9.10 -2.56
N PHE A 2 -3.14 -8.02 -2.89
CA PHE A 2 -2.32 -7.34 -1.90
C PHE A 2 -2.78 -5.88 -1.72
N SER A 3 -2.50 -5.30 -0.56
CA SER A 3 -2.87 -3.93 -0.21
C SER A 3 -1.76 -3.25 0.59
N SER A 4 -1.56 -1.96 0.39
CA SER A 4 -0.75 -1.14 1.30
C SER A 4 -1.62 -0.67 2.47
N ALA A 5 -1.17 -0.89 3.70
CA ALA A 5 -1.87 -0.48 4.91
C ALA A 5 -1.04 0.50 5.78
N ASN A 6 -0.14 1.25 5.15
CA ASN A 6 0.80 2.15 5.83
C ASN A 6 0.15 3.22 6.73
N SER A 7 -1.11 3.56 6.47
CA SER A 7 -1.88 4.56 7.24
C SER A 7 -3.27 4.04 7.64
N ALA A 8 -3.46 2.73 7.73
CA ALA A 8 -4.79 2.12 7.88
C ALA A 8 -5.39 2.26 9.28
N THR A 9 -4.59 2.52 10.32
CA THR A 9 -5.11 2.65 11.69
C THR A 9 -4.77 4.03 12.27
N GLY A 10 -5.77 4.88 12.38
CA GLY A 10 -5.62 6.24 12.90
C GLY A 10 -4.73 7.13 12.03
N GLY A 11 -4.69 6.85 10.72
CA GLY A 11 -3.90 7.62 9.75
C GLY A 11 -2.38 7.39 9.82
N ALA A 12 -1.88 6.57 10.74
CA ALA A 12 -0.45 6.32 10.93
C ALA A 12 -0.17 4.88 11.41
N GLY A 13 0.34 4.05 10.51
CA GLY A 13 0.64 2.65 10.77
C GLY A 13 -0.56 1.72 10.68
N LEU A 14 -0.38 0.50 11.16
CA LEU A 14 -1.36 -0.58 11.15
C LEU A 14 -1.43 -1.19 12.54
N GLY A 15 -2.63 -1.33 13.12
CA GLY A 15 -2.86 -2.06 14.36
C GLY A 15 -3.15 -3.53 14.10
N ILE A 16 -2.83 -4.42 15.03
CA ILE A 16 -3.00 -5.87 14.90
C ILE A 16 -4.44 -6.27 14.55
N GLN A 17 -5.43 -5.74 15.28
CA GLN A 17 -6.84 -6.04 15.02
C GLN A 17 -7.26 -5.66 13.60
N HIS A 18 -6.81 -4.49 13.13
CA HIS A 18 -7.11 -4.03 11.79
C HIS A 18 -6.39 -4.91 10.74
N ALA A 19 -5.15 -5.30 10.98
CA ALA A 19 -4.44 -6.24 10.11
C ALA A 19 -5.21 -7.56 9.96
N VAL A 20 -5.64 -8.15 11.07
CA VAL A 20 -6.43 -9.40 11.07
C VAL A 20 -7.76 -9.19 10.35
N TYR A 21 -8.45 -8.08 10.60
CA TYR A 21 -9.70 -7.75 9.91
C TYR A 21 -9.52 -7.67 8.38
N LEU A 22 -8.51 -6.96 7.91
CA LEU A 22 -8.19 -6.90 6.47
C LEU A 22 -7.93 -8.28 5.87
N ARG A 23 -7.31 -9.17 6.65
CA ARG A 23 -7.09 -10.56 6.24
C ARG A 23 -8.42 -11.32 6.08
N THR A 24 -9.41 -11.11 6.96
CA THR A 24 -10.75 -11.73 6.84
C THR A 24 -11.52 -11.24 5.62
N LEU A 25 -11.23 -10.04 5.13
CA LEU A 25 -11.80 -9.49 3.89
C LEU A 25 -11.17 -10.07 2.61
N GLY A 26 -10.22 -11.00 2.73
CA GLY A 26 -9.62 -11.70 1.59
C GLY A 26 -8.33 -11.06 1.06
N ILE A 27 -7.69 -10.15 1.81
CA ILE A 27 -6.37 -9.63 1.45
C ILE A 27 -5.31 -10.70 1.75
N ASP A 28 -4.61 -11.16 0.72
CA ASP A 28 -3.58 -12.20 0.81
C ASP A 28 -2.26 -11.66 1.40
N CYS A 29 -1.93 -10.40 1.12
CA CYS A 29 -0.69 -9.76 1.54
C CYS A 29 -0.93 -8.28 1.88
N ILE A 30 -0.36 -7.82 3.00
CA ILE A 30 -0.31 -6.41 3.39
C ILE A 30 1.12 -5.91 3.30
N THR A 31 1.32 -4.72 2.73
CA THR A 31 2.61 -4.04 2.66
C THR A 31 2.59 -2.78 3.52
N MET A 32 3.71 -2.51 4.20
CA MET A 32 3.89 -1.34 5.07
C MET A 32 5.06 -0.49 4.57
N GLY A 33 4.89 0.81 4.56
CA GLY A 33 5.94 1.78 4.22
C GLY A 33 6.73 2.27 5.44
N GLU A 34 6.95 3.58 5.52
CA GLU A 34 7.70 4.24 6.61
C GLU A 34 7.03 4.08 7.98
N ALA A 35 5.73 3.84 8.01
CA ALA A 35 4.98 3.66 9.25
C ALA A 35 4.91 2.20 9.74
N ALA A 36 5.76 1.30 9.21
CA ALA A 36 5.75 -0.12 9.57
C ALA A 36 5.79 -0.36 11.08
N TYR A 37 6.58 0.41 11.80
CA TYR A 37 6.79 0.27 13.25
C TYR A 37 6.19 1.41 14.08
N TYR A 38 5.24 2.18 13.54
CA TYR A 38 4.61 3.29 14.28
C TYR A 38 3.67 2.79 15.38
N LYS A 39 3.14 1.59 15.27
CA LYS A 39 2.38 0.92 16.33
C LYS A 39 3.31 -0.07 17.03
N PRO A 40 3.61 0.11 18.35
CA PRO A 40 4.60 -0.71 19.05
C PRO A 40 4.31 -2.21 19.06
N ASP A 41 3.02 -2.59 19.13
CA ASP A 41 2.54 -3.97 19.09
C ASP A 41 2.86 -4.70 17.77
N MET A 42 3.05 -3.96 16.68
CA MET A 42 3.43 -4.52 15.38
C MET A 42 4.83 -5.15 15.40
N THR A 43 5.74 -4.65 16.23
CA THR A 43 7.10 -5.20 16.34
C THR A 43 7.09 -6.67 16.75
N GLU A 44 6.18 -7.06 17.67
CA GLU A 44 6.00 -8.43 18.10
C GLU A 44 5.11 -9.26 17.15
N PHE A 45 4.25 -8.58 16.40
CA PHE A 45 3.32 -9.21 15.49
C PHE A 45 3.96 -9.58 14.14
N PHE A 46 4.83 -8.76 13.59
CA PHE A 46 5.47 -8.98 12.30
C PHE A 46 6.12 -10.36 12.14
N PRO A 47 6.91 -10.88 13.11
CA PRO A 47 7.49 -12.22 12.97
C PRO A 47 6.45 -13.35 12.85
N LYS A 48 5.25 -13.15 13.42
CA LYS A 48 4.15 -14.12 13.45
C LYS A 48 3.23 -13.99 12.22
N ALA A 49 3.18 -12.78 11.61
CA ALA A 49 2.30 -12.44 10.51
C ALA A 49 3.08 -12.39 9.18
N GLY A 50 3.57 -13.53 8.70
CA GLY A 50 4.38 -13.57 7.47
C GLY A 50 3.67 -13.09 6.19
N TRP A 51 2.42 -12.63 6.27
CA TRP A 51 1.62 -12.00 5.21
C TRP A 51 1.58 -10.46 5.33
N VAL A 52 2.21 -9.89 6.36
CA VAL A 52 2.46 -8.45 6.49
C VAL A 52 3.95 -8.20 6.21
N LEU A 53 4.24 -7.39 5.21
CA LEU A 53 5.59 -7.14 4.74
C LEU A 53 6.06 -5.74 5.12
N ARG A 54 7.25 -5.66 5.70
CA ARG A 54 7.99 -4.43 5.94
C ARG A 54 8.89 -4.07 4.74
N PRO A 55 9.44 -2.86 4.64
CA PRO A 55 10.40 -2.54 3.58
C PRO A 55 11.67 -3.42 3.62
N ALA A 56 12.11 -3.88 2.45
CA ALA A 56 13.27 -4.76 2.32
C ALA A 56 14.61 -4.02 2.46
N ASN A 57 14.59 -2.73 2.29
CA ASN A 57 15.75 -1.86 2.47
C ASN A 57 15.82 -1.20 3.87
N LEU A 58 15.12 -1.75 4.86
CA LEU A 58 15.39 -1.53 6.28
C LEU A 58 16.44 -2.56 6.75
N PRO A 59 17.10 -2.33 7.92
CA PRO A 59 18.12 -3.24 8.45
C PRO A 59 17.69 -4.70 8.48
N GLU A 60 18.60 -5.63 8.17
CA GLU A 60 18.30 -7.07 8.07
C GLU A 60 17.78 -7.67 9.38
N GLY A 61 18.21 -7.16 10.53
CA GLY A 61 17.79 -7.62 11.86
C GLY A 61 16.39 -7.15 12.28
N ASP A 62 15.74 -6.26 11.51
CA ASP A 62 14.43 -5.73 11.88
C ASP A 62 13.34 -6.81 11.85
N PRO A 63 12.37 -6.78 12.80
CA PRO A 63 11.30 -7.76 12.87
C PRO A 63 10.44 -7.81 11.61
N GLY A 64 10.10 -9.02 11.17
CA GLY A 64 9.18 -9.25 10.06
C GLY A 64 9.83 -9.56 8.72
N ARG A 65 8.99 -9.96 7.78
CA ARG A 65 9.41 -10.29 6.41
C ARG A 65 9.30 -9.05 5.51
N SER A 66 10.19 -8.95 4.56
CA SER A 66 10.18 -7.87 3.56
C SER A 66 9.72 -8.32 2.18
N TRP A 67 9.65 -9.62 1.98
CA TRP A 67 9.11 -10.28 0.80
C TRP A 67 8.54 -11.63 1.18
N ARG A 68 7.65 -12.16 0.32
CA ARG A 68 7.10 -13.50 0.44
C ARG A 68 6.66 -14.02 -0.91
N VAL A 69 6.85 -15.33 -1.12
CA VAL A 69 6.24 -16.06 -2.22
C VAL A 69 4.90 -16.62 -1.73
N PHE A 70 3.83 -16.28 -2.42
CA PHE A 70 2.47 -16.81 -2.22
C PHE A 70 2.18 -17.80 -3.33
N GLU A 71 1.49 -18.88 -2.98
CA GLU A 71 0.98 -19.83 -3.96
C GLU A 71 -0.54 -19.71 -4.03
N LYS A 72 -1.06 -19.53 -5.24
CA LYS A 72 -2.50 -19.45 -5.50
C LYS A 72 -2.80 -20.04 -6.89
N ASN A 73 -3.74 -20.98 -6.95
CA ASN A 73 -4.13 -21.66 -8.19
C ASN A 73 -2.93 -22.28 -8.95
N GLY A 74 -1.97 -22.86 -8.23
CA GLY A 74 -0.77 -23.47 -8.81
C GLY A 74 0.29 -22.48 -9.31
N LYS A 75 0.08 -21.17 -9.15
CA LYS A 75 1.05 -20.14 -9.51
C LYS A 75 1.73 -19.59 -8.25
N LYS A 76 3.05 -19.48 -8.30
CA LYS A 76 3.86 -18.82 -7.26
C LYS A 76 4.04 -17.35 -7.62
N VAL A 77 3.73 -16.44 -6.70
CA VAL A 77 3.87 -14.99 -6.88
C VAL A 77 4.68 -14.41 -5.73
N ALA A 78 5.81 -13.81 -6.02
CA ALA A 78 6.61 -13.07 -5.05
C ALA A 78 6.06 -11.65 -4.92
N VAL A 79 5.85 -11.20 -3.68
CA VAL A 79 5.56 -9.80 -3.35
C VAL A 79 6.73 -9.24 -2.55
N VAL A 80 7.25 -8.11 -2.97
CA VAL A 80 8.37 -7.39 -2.33
C VAL A 80 7.89 -6.00 -1.93
N MET A 81 8.27 -5.56 -0.73
CA MET A 81 8.02 -4.19 -0.26
C MET A 81 9.32 -3.40 -0.23
N LEU A 82 9.32 -2.22 -0.84
CA LEU A 82 10.44 -1.27 -0.83
C LEU A 82 10.02 0.11 -0.35
N LEU A 83 10.92 0.80 0.33
CA LEU A 83 10.76 2.18 0.78
C LEU A 83 11.69 3.10 0.00
N GLY A 84 11.17 4.22 -0.51
CA GLY A 84 11.97 5.30 -1.08
C GLY A 84 12.80 6.01 -0.02
N GLN A 85 13.79 6.76 -0.47
CA GLN A 85 14.66 7.55 0.40
C GLN A 85 14.25 9.02 0.47
N SER A 86 13.59 9.52 -0.57
CA SER A 86 13.19 10.93 -0.66
C SER A 86 11.91 11.22 0.13
N GLY A 87 11.91 12.30 0.93
CA GLY A 87 10.71 12.82 1.60
C GLY A 87 10.34 12.17 2.93
N PHE A 88 11.08 11.16 3.40
CA PHE A 88 10.91 10.57 4.72
C PHE A 88 12.00 11.07 5.67
N VAL A 89 11.60 11.82 6.70
CA VAL A 89 12.56 12.43 7.65
C VAL A 89 12.84 11.59 8.89
N ARG A 90 11.94 10.65 9.20
CA ARG A 90 12.03 9.84 10.43
C ARG A 90 12.69 8.48 10.23
N ILE A 91 12.58 7.92 9.04
CA ILE A 91 13.08 6.58 8.71
C ILE A 91 14.18 6.70 7.68
N HIS A 92 15.32 6.10 7.97
CA HIS A 92 16.48 6.06 7.07
C HIS A 92 16.60 4.64 6.50
N ALA A 93 16.14 4.47 5.28
CA ALA A 93 16.24 3.22 4.56
C ALA A 93 17.50 3.19 3.69
N ASP A 94 18.05 2.01 3.49
CA ASP A 94 19.12 1.77 2.51
C ASP A 94 18.63 2.02 1.09
N ASN A 95 19.57 2.03 0.13
CA ASN A 95 19.26 2.26 -1.27
C ASN A 95 18.33 1.17 -1.84
N PRO A 96 17.06 1.53 -2.21
CA PRO A 96 16.08 0.57 -2.69
C PRO A 96 16.44 -0.05 -4.05
N PHE A 97 17.22 0.64 -4.88
CA PHE A 97 17.66 0.14 -6.18
C PHE A 97 18.64 -1.03 -6.01
N LEU A 98 19.57 -0.93 -5.06
CA LEU A 98 20.48 -2.03 -4.75
C LEU A 98 19.77 -3.20 -4.05
N ALA A 99 18.75 -2.89 -3.24
CA ALA A 99 17.96 -3.92 -2.57
C ALA A 99 17.16 -4.76 -3.56
N ILE A 100 16.51 -4.12 -4.55
CA ILE A 100 15.72 -4.86 -5.54
C ILE A 100 16.59 -5.70 -6.48
N ASP A 101 17.80 -5.26 -6.82
CA ASP A 101 18.71 -6.07 -7.66
C ASP A 101 19.04 -7.40 -6.97
N ARG A 102 19.41 -7.36 -5.69
CA ARG A 102 19.70 -8.58 -4.93
C ARG A 102 18.48 -9.49 -4.84
N LEU A 103 17.32 -8.90 -4.53
CA LEU A 103 16.08 -9.66 -4.33
C LEU A 103 15.53 -10.24 -5.63
N SER A 104 15.50 -9.49 -6.73
CA SER A 104 14.98 -9.98 -8.01
C SER A 104 15.82 -11.15 -8.53
N ASN A 105 17.16 -11.05 -8.46
CA ASN A 105 18.07 -12.15 -8.85
C ASN A 105 17.84 -13.43 -8.01
N PHE A 106 17.53 -13.29 -6.74
CA PHE A 106 17.18 -14.42 -5.87
C PHE A 106 15.80 -14.98 -6.22
N LEU A 107 14.78 -14.11 -6.33
CA LEU A 107 13.38 -14.50 -6.51
C LEU A 107 13.09 -15.12 -7.88
N HIS A 108 13.85 -14.79 -8.91
CA HIS A 108 13.73 -15.44 -10.21
C HIS A 108 14.01 -16.94 -10.19
N ARG A 109 14.68 -17.45 -9.15
CA ARG A 109 14.86 -18.91 -8.93
C ARG A 109 13.62 -19.58 -8.37
N GLU A 110 12.73 -18.80 -7.75
CA GLU A 110 11.53 -19.27 -7.08
C GLU A 110 10.26 -19.10 -7.92
N THR A 111 10.19 -18.03 -8.73
CA THR A 111 9.01 -17.69 -9.52
C THR A 111 9.32 -16.72 -10.66
N ALA A 112 8.51 -16.80 -11.73
CA ALA A 112 8.50 -15.81 -12.80
C ALA A 112 7.77 -14.52 -12.41
N TYR A 113 6.85 -14.57 -11.44
CA TYR A 113 5.99 -13.44 -11.05
C TYR A 113 6.55 -12.70 -9.85
N ILE A 114 7.17 -11.54 -10.07
CA ILE A 114 7.70 -10.68 -9.01
C ILE A 114 6.95 -9.34 -9.04
N ILE A 115 6.19 -9.07 -7.99
CA ILE A 115 5.43 -7.82 -7.81
C ILE A 115 6.12 -7.00 -6.72
N VAL A 116 6.45 -5.76 -7.04
CA VAL A 116 7.08 -4.82 -6.10
C VAL A 116 6.10 -3.72 -5.76
N ASN A 117 5.80 -3.53 -4.47
CA ASN A 117 5.21 -2.29 -3.97
C ASN A 117 6.33 -1.34 -3.59
N PHE A 118 6.36 -0.16 -4.20
CA PHE A 118 7.35 0.87 -3.93
C PHE A 118 6.70 2.07 -3.26
N HIS A 119 6.85 2.17 -1.95
CA HIS A 119 6.33 3.28 -1.16
C HIS A 119 7.32 4.43 -1.17
N ALA A 120 7.04 5.50 -1.90
CA ALA A 120 7.92 6.64 -2.04
C ALA A 120 7.14 7.95 -2.09
N ALA A 121 7.75 9.04 -1.65
CA ALA A 121 7.09 10.34 -1.60
C ALA A 121 7.11 11.08 -2.94
N THR A 122 8.15 10.88 -3.77
CA THR A 122 8.34 11.66 -5.00
C THR A 122 8.06 10.85 -6.26
N THR A 123 7.45 11.50 -7.25
CA THR A 123 7.23 10.91 -8.58
C THR A 123 8.53 10.61 -9.30
N ALA A 124 9.56 11.44 -9.12
CA ALA A 124 10.87 11.24 -9.73
C ALA A 124 11.50 9.91 -9.27
N GLU A 125 11.46 9.60 -7.98
CA GLU A 125 11.99 8.36 -7.44
C GLU A 125 11.18 7.14 -7.92
N LYS A 126 9.84 7.24 -7.94
CA LYS A 126 8.96 6.19 -8.45
C LYS A 126 9.18 5.89 -9.93
N LEU A 127 9.29 6.93 -10.77
CA LEU A 127 9.57 6.78 -12.20
C LEU A 127 10.97 6.22 -12.47
N SER A 128 11.97 6.64 -11.69
CA SER A 128 13.33 6.10 -11.77
C SER A 128 13.34 4.62 -11.43
N MET A 129 12.65 4.21 -10.36
CA MET A 129 12.52 2.81 -9.96
C MET A 129 11.81 1.98 -11.05
N ALA A 130 10.73 2.50 -11.63
CA ALA A 130 10.03 1.84 -12.72
C ALA A 130 10.92 1.60 -13.94
N ARG A 131 11.73 2.58 -14.32
CA ARG A 131 12.70 2.43 -15.42
C ARG A 131 13.80 1.44 -15.08
N TYR A 132 14.31 1.49 -13.87
CA TYR A 132 15.39 0.63 -13.40
C TYR A 132 14.99 -0.84 -13.30
N THR A 133 13.75 -1.12 -12.91
CA THR A 133 13.23 -2.47 -12.74
C THR A 133 12.57 -3.05 -13.99
N ASN A 134 12.51 -2.28 -15.10
CA ASN A 134 11.93 -2.74 -16.35
C ASN A 134 12.64 -4.00 -16.88
N GLY A 135 11.88 -5.10 -16.99
CA GLY A 135 12.39 -6.43 -17.35
C GLY A 135 13.02 -7.24 -16.20
N LYS A 136 13.17 -6.63 -15.00
CA LYS A 136 13.65 -7.34 -13.80
C LYS A 136 12.53 -7.83 -12.90
N VAL A 137 11.32 -7.27 -13.03
CA VAL A 137 10.15 -7.64 -12.25
C VAL A 137 8.90 -7.61 -13.12
N SER A 138 7.87 -8.34 -12.74
CA SER A 138 6.59 -8.37 -13.46
C SER A 138 5.80 -7.09 -13.30
N ALA A 139 5.83 -6.48 -12.11
CA ALA A 139 5.15 -5.21 -11.84
C ALA A 139 5.88 -4.38 -10.78
N ILE A 140 5.88 -3.06 -10.97
CA ILE A 140 6.30 -2.04 -10.01
C ILE A 140 5.15 -1.08 -9.75
N LEU A 141 4.64 -1.10 -8.52
CA LEU A 141 3.41 -0.44 -8.12
C LEU A 141 3.72 0.57 -7.02
N GLY A 142 3.57 1.84 -7.35
CA GLY A 142 3.83 2.94 -6.44
C GLY A 142 2.73 3.12 -5.39
N SER A 143 3.10 3.60 -4.23
CA SER A 143 2.20 4.03 -3.15
C SER A 143 2.77 5.23 -2.39
N GLY A 144 1.97 5.87 -1.54
CA GLY A 144 2.38 6.99 -0.68
C GLY A 144 1.79 8.34 -1.09
N GLY A 145 1.44 8.56 -2.36
CA GLY A 145 0.78 9.78 -2.82
C GLY A 145 -0.71 9.84 -2.47
N LYS A 146 -1.33 8.69 -2.18
CA LYS A 146 -2.74 8.56 -1.78
C LYS A 146 -3.74 9.06 -2.85
N VAL A 147 -3.32 9.13 -4.10
CA VAL A 147 -4.16 9.53 -5.26
C VAL A 147 -3.84 8.62 -6.42
N LEU A 148 -4.85 7.99 -6.99
CA LEU A 148 -4.70 7.13 -8.17
C LEU A 148 -4.17 7.97 -9.34
N THR A 149 -2.99 7.57 -9.85
CA THR A 149 -2.35 8.28 -10.96
C THR A 149 -2.79 7.73 -12.33
N ALA A 150 -2.72 8.58 -13.35
CA ALA A 150 -3.16 8.27 -14.70
C ALA A 150 -2.04 7.67 -15.59
N ASP A 151 -0.89 7.26 -15.00
CA ASP A 151 0.30 6.85 -15.72
C ASP A 151 0.50 5.33 -15.79
N ALA A 152 -0.54 4.55 -15.51
CA ALA A 152 -0.53 3.10 -15.65
C ALA A 152 -0.14 2.67 -17.07
N ARG A 153 0.87 1.81 -17.18
CA ARG A 153 1.38 1.36 -18.49
C ARG A 153 2.19 0.08 -18.38
N ILE A 154 2.35 -0.59 -19.52
CA ILE A 154 3.33 -1.65 -19.68
C ILE A 154 4.62 -1.03 -20.28
N LEU A 155 5.74 -1.25 -19.62
CA LEU A 155 7.05 -0.78 -20.07
C LEU A 155 7.59 -1.67 -21.20
N SER A 156 8.65 -1.20 -21.88
CA SER A 156 9.19 -1.83 -23.09
C SER A 156 9.63 -3.30 -22.90
N GLN A 157 10.00 -3.70 -21.69
CA GLN A 157 10.37 -5.09 -21.37
C GLN A 157 9.26 -5.77 -20.55
N LYS A 158 7.99 -5.42 -20.83
CA LYS A 158 6.78 -6.05 -20.29
C LYS A 158 6.62 -6.00 -18.75
N THR A 159 7.19 -5.02 -18.07
CA THR A 159 6.92 -4.74 -16.67
C THR A 159 5.71 -3.79 -16.56
N ALA A 160 4.69 -4.15 -15.79
CA ALA A 160 3.59 -3.23 -15.47
C ALA A 160 4.07 -2.16 -14.49
N ALA A 161 3.68 -0.90 -14.71
CA ALA A 161 4.08 0.21 -13.87
C ALA A 161 2.95 1.22 -13.66
N ILE A 162 2.84 1.72 -12.44
CA ILE A 162 2.00 2.89 -12.06
C ILE A 162 2.67 3.60 -10.89
N THR A 163 2.67 4.94 -10.89
CA THR A 163 3.35 5.70 -9.83
C THR A 163 2.56 5.77 -8.52
N ASP A 164 1.24 5.65 -8.54
CA ASP A 164 0.46 5.49 -7.30
C ASP A 164 -0.86 4.75 -7.53
N LEU A 165 -1.09 3.75 -6.69
CA LEU A 165 -2.32 2.94 -6.71
C LEU A 165 -3.52 3.66 -6.08
N GLY A 166 -3.31 4.85 -5.53
CA GLY A 166 -4.35 5.60 -4.85
C GLY A 166 -4.60 5.13 -3.42
N ARG A 167 -5.83 5.32 -2.97
CA ARG A 167 -6.25 5.08 -1.59
C ARG A 167 -7.64 4.47 -1.54
N THR A 168 -7.84 3.53 -0.63
CA THR A 168 -9.17 3.08 -0.22
C THR A 168 -9.60 3.89 1.00
N GLY A 169 -10.77 4.54 0.95
CA GLY A 169 -11.30 5.39 2.04
C GLY A 169 -12.28 6.45 1.53
N SER A 170 -12.54 7.48 2.33
CA SER A 170 -13.51 8.53 1.99
C SER A 170 -13.07 9.40 0.80
N MET A 171 -13.95 9.60 -0.17
CA MET A 171 -13.76 10.59 -1.24
C MET A 171 -13.75 12.03 -0.69
N LEU A 172 -14.54 12.29 0.34
CA LEU A 172 -14.65 13.60 1.01
C LEU A 172 -13.59 13.73 2.11
N SER A 173 -12.31 13.60 1.73
CA SER A 173 -11.21 13.68 2.68
C SER A 173 -9.98 14.32 2.07
N VAL A 174 -9.11 14.86 2.92
CA VAL A 174 -7.74 15.24 2.56
C VAL A 174 -6.79 14.16 3.09
N GLY A 175 -6.35 13.27 2.20
CA GLY A 175 -5.47 12.16 2.55
C GLY A 175 -6.04 11.16 3.56
N GLY A 176 -7.38 11.08 3.69
CA GLY A 176 -8.10 10.24 4.65
C GLY A 176 -8.64 10.97 5.88
N PHE A 177 -8.33 12.26 6.04
CA PHE A 177 -8.73 13.07 7.19
C PHE A 177 -9.78 14.11 6.85
N ASP A 178 -10.44 14.63 7.90
CA ASP A 178 -11.39 15.72 7.81
C ASP A 178 -10.81 16.93 7.04
N PRO A 179 -11.48 17.40 5.98
CA PRO A 179 -10.95 18.46 5.13
C PRO A 179 -10.80 19.81 5.84
N GLU A 180 -11.75 20.18 6.72
CA GLU A 180 -11.73 21.49 7.39
C GLU A 180 -10.53 21.60 8.33
N ALA A 181 -10.28 20.54 9.11
CA ALA A 181 -9.13 20.48 9.99
C ALA A 181 -7.81 20.54 9.21
N LYS A 182 -7.70 19.84 8.08
CA LYS A 182 -6.50 19.88 7.23
C LYS A 182 -6.29 21.21 6.54
N VAL A 183 -7.35 21.83 6.02
CA VAL A 183 -7.26 23.19 5.45
C VAL A 183 -6.82 24.19 6.50
N LYS A 184 -7.36 24.14 7.72
CA LYS A 184 -6.94 24.99 8.83
C LYS A 184 -5.45 24.84 9.17
N GLU A 185 -4.96 23.60 9.20
CA GLU A 185 -3.54 23.30 9.44
C GLU A 185 -2.63 23.98 8.38
N PHE A 186 -3.00 23.90 7.10
CA PHE A 186 -2.26 24.57 6.02
C PHE A 186 -2.35 26.09 6.09
N LEU A 187 -3.51 26.66 6.44
CA LEU A 187 -3.69 28.10 6.54
C LEU A 187 -2.93 28.72 7.72
N THR A 188 -2.79 28.00 8.82
CA THR A 188 -2.21 28.54 10.06
C THR A 188 -0.77 28.10 10.31
N GLY A 189 -0.31 27.01 9.66
CA GLY A 189 0.95 26.35 9.98
C GLY A 189 0.96 25.67 11.36
N ILE A 190 -0.21 25.58 12.03
CA ILE A 190 -0.33 24.98 13.37
C ILE A 190 -0.82 23.54 13.21
N PRO A 191 -0.04 22.53 13.67
CA PRO A 191 -0.48 21.15 13.66
C PRO A 191 -1.82 20.98 14.39
N THR A 192 -2.78 20.38 13.72
CA THR A 192 -4.14 20.20 14.24
C THR A 192 -4.46 18.71 14.28
N TRP A 193 -5.02 18.25 15.39
CA TRP A 193 -5.52 16.88 15.44
C TRP A 193 -6.71 16.73 14.50
N CYS A 194 -6.61 15.78 13.56
CA CYS A 194 -7.63 15.55 12.54
C CYS A 194 -8.28 14.18 12.74
N ARG A 195 -9.61 14.14 12.65
CA ARG A 195 -10.37 12.88 12.61
C ARG A 195 -10.26 12.24 11.23
N GLU A 196 -10.36 10.92 11.19
CA GLU A 196 -10.52 10.19 9.92
C GLU A 196 -11.89 10.50 9.32
N ALA A 197 -11.94 10.71 8.00
CA ALA A 197 -13.18 10.89 7.27
C ALA A 197 -13.67 9.53 6.74
N SER A 198 -14.98 9.27 6.81
CA SER A 198 -15.60 8.00 6.41
C SER A 198 -16.69 8.14 5.34
N ALA A 199 -17.17 9.36 5.06
CA ALA A 199 -18.25 9.58 4.10
C ALA A 199 -17.83 9.26 2.66
N GLN A 200 -18.76 8.77 1.86
CA GLN A 200 -18.57 8.39 0.45
C GLN A 200 -17.32 7.51 0.25
N PRO A 201 -17.33 6.26 0.75
CA PRO A 201 -16.18 5.38 0.63
C PRO A 201 -15.91 4.99 -0.83
N GLU A 202 -14.63 4.96 -1.21
CA GLU A 202 -14.19 4.44 -2.49
C GLU A 202 -12.98 3.51 -2.32
N ALA A 203 -12.83 2.56 -3.23
CA ALA A 203 -11.64 1.74 -3.37
C ALA A 203 -10.90 2.10 -4.65
N GLN A 204 -9.60 2.31 -4.56
CA GLN A 204 -8.72 2.55 -5.69
C GLN A 204 -7.63 1.48 -5.75
N GLY A 205 -7.19 1.14 -6.96
CA GLY A 205 -6.17 0.14 -7.20
C GLY A 205 -5.97 -0.14 -8.67
N SER A 206 -5.31 -1.27 -8.98
CA SER A 206 -5.15 -1.76 -10.34
C SER A 206 -5.28 -3.28 -10.40
N CYS A 207 -5.90 -3.76 -11.47
CA CYS A 207 -5.88 -5.16 -11.87
C CYS A 207 -4.76 -5.36 -12.89
N ILE A 208 -3.97 -6.41 -12.75
CA ILE A 208 -2.86 -6.70 -13.65
C ILE A 208 -3.00 -8.11 -14.17
N HIS A 209 -2.90 -8.26 -15.50
CA HIS A 209 -2.87 -9.56 -16.15
C HIS A 209 -1.44 -9.88 -16.58
N PHE A 210 -1.03 -11.11 -16.29
CA PHE A 210 0.31 -11.62 -16.62
C PHE A 210 0.21 -12.80 -17.56
N ASP A 211 1.20 -12.95 -18.44
CA ASP A 211 1.45 -14.15 -19.19
C ASP A 211 2.11 -15.24 -18.33
N ASP A 212 2.23 -16.45 -18.83
CA ASP A 212 2.81 -17.58 -18.11
C ASP A 212 4.30 -17.41 -17.80
N ASP A 213 5.01 -16.60 -18.55
CA ASP A 213 6.42 -16.23 -18.31
C ASP A 213 6.62 -15.11 -17.26
N GLY A 214 5.53 -14.62 -16.65
CA GLY A 214 5.58 -13.51 -15.69
C GLY A 214 5.58 -12.11 -16.33
N SER A 215 5.53 -12.03 -17.65
CA SER A 215 5.39 -10.76 -18.39
C SER A 215 4.03 -10.13 -18.15
N ALA A 216 3.97 -8.83 -17.94
CA ALA A 216 2.69 -8.12 -17.84
C ALA A 216 2.06 -7.89 -19.23
N ILE A 217 0.78 -8.25 -19.34
CA ILE A 217 -0.05 -8.09 -20.54
C ILE A 217 -0.83 -6.79 -20.47
N SER A 218 -1.52 -6.55 -19.33
CA SER A 218 -2.28 -5.31 -19.10
C SER A 218 -2.18 -4.86 -17.65
N ILE A 219 -2.41 -3.57 -17.44
CA ILE A 219 -2.61 -2.95 -16.14
C ILE A 219 -3.81 -2.00 -16.25
N GLU A 220 -4.84 -2.27 -15.46
CA GLU A 220 -6.12 -1.58 -15.50
C GLU A 220 -6.40 -0.93 -14.15
N PRO A 221 -6.18 0.39 -14.02
CA PRO A 221 -6.56 1.12 -12.83
C PRO A 221 -8.08 1.10 -12.64
N PHE A 222 -8.52 0.98 -11.40
CA PHE A 222 -9.94 1.04 -11.06
C PHE A 222 -10.22 2.03 -9.95
N ARG A 223 -11.45 2.55 -9.97
CA ARG A 223 -12.05 3.32 -8.90
C ARG A 223 -13.47 2.81 -8.70
N ILE A 224 -13.77 2.31 -7.51
CA ILE A 224 -15.08 1.75 -7.17
C ILE A 224 -15.63 2.53 -5.99
N CYS A 225 -16.77 3.22 -6.21
CA CYS A 225 -17.48 3.92 -5.14
C CYS A 225 -18.32 2.93 -4.35
N GLY A 226 -18.18 2.93 -3.02
CA GLY A 226 -19.04 2.19 -2.12
C GLY A 226 -20.40 2.86 -1.96
N LYS A 227 -21.43 2.09 -1.64
CA LYS A 227 -22.70 2.64 -1.15
C LYS A 227 -22.54 2.95 0.33
N GLU A 228 -23.04 4.10 0.78
CA GLU A 228 -23.17 4.37 2.21
C GLU A 228 -24.18 3.37 2.78
N VAL A 229 -23.77 2.61 3.79
CA VAL A 229 -24.72 1.85 4.62
C VAL A 229 -25.32 2.87 5.57
N VAL A 230 -26.55 3.29 5.30
CA VAL A 230 -27.34 4.07 6.26
C VAL A 230 -27.72 3.07 7.34
N ASP A 231 -27.16 3.24 8.53
CA ASP A 231 -27.54 2.44 9.70
C ASP A 231 -28.98 2.86 10.08
N GLU A 232 -29.98 2.06 9.74
CA GLU A 232 -31.40 2.32 10.06
C GLU A 232 -31.69 2.15 11.56
N GLY A 233 -30.65 2.03 12.41
CA GLY A 233 -30.75 1.67 13.84
C GLY A 233 -31.03 2.81 14.83
N GLU A 234 -31.09 4.09 14.44
CA GLU A 234 -31.26 5.20 15.43
C GLU A 234 -32.58 6.00 15.33
N SER A 235 -33.65 5.49 14.71
CA SER A 235 -34.89 6.27 14.58
C SER A 235 -35.98 5.99 15.61
N ASP A 236 -35.79 5.16 16.66
CA ASP A 236 -36.89 4.79 17.57
C ASP A 236 -36.70 5.03 19.07
N SER A 237 -35.78 5.90 19.52
CA SER A 237 -35.63 6.18 20.96
C SER A 237 -36.01 7.59 21.44
N LYS A 238 -36.71 8.41 20.61
CA LYS A 238 -37.19 9.75 21.04
C LYS A 238 -38.68 9.98 20.88
N LYS A 239 -39.51 8.97 21.11
CA LYS A 239 -40.98 9.18 21.25
C LYS A 239 -41.51 8.32 22.38
N ASN A 240 -41.11 8.58 23.61
CA ASN A 240 -41.89 8.24 24.83
C ASN A 240 -41.25 8.89 26.04
N GLN A 241 -41.43 10.16 26.19
CA GLN A 241 -41.53 10.88 27.48
C GLN A 241 -42.29 12.18 27.19
N GLY A 242 -43.61 12.08 27.29
CA GLY A 242 -44.53 13.15 27.47
C GLY A 242 -45.08 13.07 28.89
#